data_841be19299a8047fe81d93cbb2c46d32
#
_entry.id   841be19299a8047fe81d93cbb2c46d32
#
_cell.length_a   1.000
_cell.length_b   1.000
_cell.length_c   1.000
_cell.angle_alpha   90.00
_cell.angle_beta   90.00
_cell.angle_gamma   90.00
#
_symmetry.space_group_name_H-M   'P 1'
#
loop_
_entity.id
_entity.type
_entity.pdbx_description
1 polymer ?
#
loop_
_entity_poly.entity_id
_entity_poly.type
_entity_poly.pdbx_seq_one_letter_code
_entity_poly.pdbx_strand_id
1 'polypeptide(L)'
;MKNRKKEVIILAIVLIIQTIIYVICGINKSYIHMDEAYSLGLASYDKVEIQNNEDFYNTWHNKEYYEDYLSVQEDEKGQYNQVYENQKNDVHPPFYYLLLRFGMGFTQGHFSKWPGIVINIALNCSYLAMV
;
A
#
# COMPACT_ATOMS: atom_id res chain seq x y z
N MET A 1 21.62 22.39 -24.84
CA MET A 1 20.15 22.58 -24.67
C MET A 1 19.30 21.62 -25.53
N LYS A 2 19.65 21.35 -26.79
CA LYS A 2 18.83 20.51 -27.69
C LYS A 2 18.71 19.03 -27.24
N ASN A 3 19.77 18.47 -26.62
CA ASN A 3 19.76 17.09 -26.10
C ASN A 3 18.87 16.91 -24.88
N ARG A 4 18.90 17.85 -23.94
CA ARG A 4 18.10 17.76 -22.70
C ARG A 4 16.59 17.70 -22.96
N LYS A 5 16.08 18.41 -23.98
CA LYS A 5 14.66 18.31 -24.36
C LYS A 5 14.29 16.92 -24.88
N LYS A 6 15.18 16.28 -25.66
CA LYS A 6 14.96 14.92 -26.16
C LYS A 6 14.97 13.89 -25.01
N GLU A 7 15.89 14.03 -24.08
CA GLU A 7 15.99 13.15 -22.89
C GLU A 7 14.72 13.25 -22.04
N VAL A 8 14.22 14.45 -21.79
CA VAL A 8 12.97 14.66 -21.05
C VAL A 8 11.75 14.05 -21.77
N ILE A 9 11.69 14.18 -23.10
CA ILE A 9 10.60 13.58 -23.89
C ILE A 9 10.66 12.05 -23.82
N ILE A 10 11.84 11.47 -23.97
CA ILE A 10 12.02 10.02 -23.88
C ILE A 10 11.62 9.53 -22.47
N LEU A 11 12.08 10.20 -21.43
CA LEU A 11 11.71 9.88 -20.05
C LEU A 11 10.19 9.94 -19.84
N ALA A 12 9.53 11.00 -20.33
CA ALA A 12 8.08 11.13 -20.22
C ALA A 12 7.34 9.99 -20.93
N ILE A 13 7.79 9.59 -22.12
CA ILE A 13 7.23 8.46 -22.86
C ILE A 13 7.39 7.16 -22.06
N VAL A 14 8.57 6.90 -21.51
CA VAL A 14 8.83 5.71 -20.69
C VAL A 14 7.92 5.67 -19.47
N LEU A 15 7.77 6.79 -18.75
CA LEU A 15 6.89 6.90 -17.59
C LEU A 15 5.42 6.65 -17.96
N ILE A 16 4.95 7.18 -19.08
CA ILE A 16 3.58 6.95 -19.55
C ILE A 16 3.35 5.46 -19.85
N ILE A 17 4.26 4.84 -20.62
CA ILE A 17 4.16 3.42 -20.95
C ILE A 17 4.16 2.56 -19.68
N GLN A 18 5.07 2.84 -18.75
CA GLN A 18 5.18 2.10 -17.49
C GLN A 18 3.93 2.25 -16.64
N THR A 19 3.38 3.46 -16.52
CA THR A 19 2.13 3.72 -15.80
C THR A 19 0.96 2.94 -16.43
N ILE A 20 0.85 2.92 -17.75
CA ILE A 20 -0.17 2.15 -18.48
C ILE A 20 -0.03 0.65 -18.14
N ILE A 21 1.18 0.11 -18.18
CA ILE A 21 1.43 -1.30 -17.83
C ILE A 21 1.00 -1.59 -16.38
N TYR A 22 1.37 -0.76 -15.41
CA TYR A 22 0.98 -0.95 -14.01
C TYR A 22 -0.54 -0.90 -13.82
N VAL A 23 -1.22 0.03 -14.50
CA VAL A 23 -2.69 0.12 -14.45
C VAL A 23 -3.33 -1.13 -15.05
N ILE A 24 -2.87 -1.59 -16.22
CA ILE A 24 -3.38 -2.82 -16.85
C ILE A 24 -3.16 -4.03 -15.94
N CYS A 25 -1.96 -4.18 -15.36
CA CYS A 25 -1.67 -5.24 -14.42
C CYS A 25 -2.56 -5.14 -13.16
N GLY A 26 -2.77 -3.93 -12.66
CA GLY A 26 -3.65 -3.67 -11.52
C GLY A 26 -5.11 -4.04 -11.79
N ILE A 27 -5.64 -3.71 -12.99
CA ILE A 27 -7.00 -4.08 -13.39
C ILE A 27 -7.15 -5.61 -13.40
N ASN A 28 -6.20 -6.31 -14.02
CA ASN A 28 -6.25 -7.77 -14.16
C ASN A 28 -5.84 -8.55 -12.91
N LYS A 29 -5.36 -7.88 -11.87
CA LYS A 29 -4.99 -8.51 -10.60
C LYS A 29 -6.24 -8.97 -9.84
N SER A 30 -6.45 -10.28 -9.78
CA SER A 30 -7.62 -10.91 -9.15
C SER A 30 -7.36 -11.44 -7.73
N TYR A 31 -6.12 -11.47 -7.28
CA TYR A 31 -5.74 -11.96 -5.96
C TYR A 31 -4.76 -11.01 -5.29
N ILE A 32 -4.67 -11.12 -3.97
CA ILE A 32 -3.68 -10.44 -3.14
C ILE A 32 -2.59 -11.44 -2.75
N HIS A 33 -1.32 -11.05 -2.86
CA HIS A 33 -0.22 -11.86 -2.35
C HIS A 33 -0.14 -11.75 -0.83
N MET A 34 0.40 -12.75 -0.15
CA MET A 34 0.50 -12.76 1.31
C MET A 34 1.30 -11.54 1.83
N ASP A 35 2.41 -11.20 1.19
CA ASP A 35 3.22 -10.03 1.58
C ASP A 35 2.47 -8.71 1.41
N GLU A 36 1.59 -8.62 0.41
CA GLU A 36 0.73 -7.45 0.22
C GLU A 36 -0.34 -7.36 1.31
N ALA A 37 -0.97 -8.50 1.64
CA ALA A 37 -1.93 -8.57 2.73
C ALA A 37 -1.26 -8.20 4.06
N TYR A 38 -0.05 -8.70 4.30
CA TYR A 38 0.73 -8.36 5.47
C TYR A 38 1.08 -6.87 5.52
N SER A 39 1.49 -6.29 4.39
CA SER A 39 1.81 -4.86 4.31
C SER A 39 0.58 -3.98 4.54
N LEU A 40 -0.58 -4.36 4.00
CA LEU A 40 -1.85 -3.66 4.25
C LEU A 40 -2.24 -3.76 5.73
N GLY A 41 -2.16 -4.95 6.32
CA GLY A 41 -2.43 -5.14 7.74
C GLY A 41 -1.50 -4.32 8.64
N LEU A 42 -0.20 -4.24 8.34
CA LEU A 42 0.74 -3.39 9.07
C LEU A 42 0.42 -1.89 8.95
N ALA A 43 -0.24 -1.49 7.87
CA ALA A 43 -0.67 -0.11 7.65
C ALA A 43 -2.04 0.20 8.27
N SER A 44 -2.91 -0.79 8.47
CA SER A 44 -4.30 -0.60 8.91
C SER A 44 -4.57 -1.10 10.32
N TYR A 45 -4.14 -2.30 10.65
CA TYR A 45 -4.56 -3.01 11.86
C TYR A 45 -3.60 -2.87 13.04
N ASP A 46 -4.09 -3.18 14.26
CA ASP A 46 -3.24 -3.31 15.43
C ASP A 46 -2.55 -4.68 15.46
N LYS A 47 -1.31 -4.71 14.98
CA LYS A 47 -0.48 -5.92 14.93
C LYS A 47 -0.24 -6.53 16.32
N VAL A 48 -0.16 -5.71 17.34
CA VAL A 48 0.14 -6.17 18.71
C VAL A 48 -1.00 -7.05 19.22
N GLU A 49 -2.24 -6.71 18.89
CA GLU A 49 -3.40 -7.49 19.27
C GLU A 49 -3.41 -8.86 18.58
N ILE A 50 -3.08 -8.92 17.29
CA ILE A 50 -3.00 -10.19 16.56
C ILE A 50 -1.87 -11.09 17.08
N GLN A 51 -0.68 -10.54 17.31
CA GLN A 51 0.48 -11.32 17.73
C GLN A 51 0.33 -11.92 19.14
N ASN A 52 -0.46 -11.26 20.00
CA ASN A 52 -0.71 -11.71 21.36
C ASN A 52 -1.93 -12.64 21.47
N ASN A 53 -2.64 -12.86 20.38
CA ASN A 53 -3.83 -13.69 20.38
C ASN A 53 -3.51 -15.08 19.81
N GLU A 54 -3.23 -16.06 20.70
CA GLU A 54 -2.98 -17.46 20.32
C GLU A 54 -4.19 -18.08 19.58
N ASP A 55 -5.39 -17.63 19.87
CA ASP A 55 -6.62 -18.10 19.22
C ASP A 55 -6.70 -17.66 17.74
N PHE A 56 -5.98 -16.61 17.35
CA PHE A 56 -5.94 -16.14 15.97
C PHE A 56 -5.51 -17.24 14.99
N TYR A 57 -4.47 -17.98 15.33
CA TYR A 57 -3.90 -19.01 14.45
C TYR A 57 -4.71 -20.31 14.40
N ASN A 58 -5.62 -20.53 15.34
CA ASN A 58 -6.40 -21.74 15.47
C ASN A 58 -7.90 -21.56 15.18
N THR A 59 -8.30 -20.35 14.75
CA THR A 59 -9.70 -20.02 14.50
C THR A 59 -9.92 -19.64 13.03
N TRP A 60 -11.02 -20.12 12.45
CA TRP A 60 -11.47 -19.68 11.14
C TRP A 60 -12.10 -18.30 11.26
N HIS A 61 -11.56 -17.34 10.52
CA HIS A 61 -12.10 -15.98 10.44
C HIS A 61 -13.00 -15.82 9.23
N ASN A 62 -14.05 -15.03 9.37
CA ASN A 62 -14.98 -14.71 8.29
C ASN A 62 -14.41 -13.62 7.34
N LYS A 63 -15.14 -13.33 6.29
CA LYS A 63 -14.74 -12.32 5.30
C LYS A 63 -14.64 -10.92 5.90
N GLU A 64 -15.58 -10.57 6.78
CA GLU A 64 -15.66 -9.27 7.46
C GLU A 64 -14.41 -9.00 8.29
N TYR A 65 -13.89 -10.01 8.96
CA TYR A 65 -12.63 -9.91 9.71
C TYR A 65 -11.45 -9.54 8.80
N TYR A 66 -11.33 -10.17 7.62
CA TYR A 66 -10.25 -9.84 6.69
C TYR A 66 -10.46 -8.50 5.99
N GLU A 67 -11.68 -8.08 5.76
CA GLU A 67 -11.99 -6.74 5.24
C GLU A 67 -11.58 -5.66 6.26
N ASP A 68 -11.84 -5.87 7.54
CA ASP A 68 -11.40 -5.00 8.61
C ASP A 68 -9.88 -4.94 8.70
N TYR A 69 -9.23 -6.10 8.73
CA TYR A 69 -7.77 -6.22 8.74
C TYR A 69 -7.08 -5.52 7.56
N LEU A 70 -7.69 -5.50 6.38
CA LEU A 70 -7.13 -4.99 5.12
C LEU A 70 -7.63 -3.60 4.75
N SER A 71 -8.39 -2.94 5.60
CA SER A 71 -8.94 -1.59 5.37
C SER A 71 -8.71 -0.67 6.56
N VAL A 72 -8.86 0.62 6.35
CA VAL A 72 -8.85 1.63 7.40
C VAL A 72 -10.28 2.07 7.65
N GLN A 73 -10.77 1.90 8.86
CA GLN A 73 -12.12 2.28 9.24
C GLN A 73 -12.24 3.82 9.34
N GLU A 74 -13.47 4.33 9.34
CA GLU A 74 -13.70 5.78 9.31
C GLU A 74 -13.18 6.48 10.56
N ASP A 75 -13.32 5.86 11.73
CA ASP A 75 -12.85 6.35 13.02
C ASP A 75 -11.35 6.22 13.20
N GLU A 76 -10.69 5.37 12.42
CA GLU A 76 -9.24 5.19 12.43
C GLU A 76 -8.47 6.13 11.50
N LYS A 77 -9.20 6.84 10.64
CA LYS A 77 -8.60 7.77 9.69
C LYS A 77 -7.81 8.86 10.41
N GLY A 78 -6.53 8.91 10.14
CA GLY A 78 -5.63 9.87 10.79
C GLY A 78 -4.91 9.35 12.03
N GLN A 79 -5.17 8.14 12.46
CA GLN A 79 -4.44 7.49 13.56
C GLN A 79 -3.13 6.86 13.07
N TYR A 80 -2.16 7.69 12.72
CA TYR A 80 -0.87 7.21 12.20
C TYR A 80 0.04 6.61 13.26
N ASN A 81 -0.22 6.83 14.54
CA ASN A 81 0.55 6.24 15.63
C ASN A 81 0.54 4.72 15.58
N GLN A 82 -0.58 4.11 15.16
CA GLN A 82 -0.72 2.66 15.00
C GLN A 82 0.32 2.09 14.05
N VAL A 83 0.53 2.74 12.90
CA VAL A 83 1.55 2.33 11.92
C VAL A 83 2.94 2.36 12.55
N TYR A 84 3.24 3.39 13.33
CA TYR A 84 4.53 3.51 14.00
C TYR A 84 4.75 2.41 15.05
N GLU A 85 3.73 2.10 15.86
CA GLU A 85 3.80 1.02 16.84
C GLU A 85 3.98 -0.35 16.15
N ASN A 86 3.27 -0.61 15.07
CA ASN A 86 3.43 -1.83 14.27
C ASN A 86 4.86 -1.97 13.73
N GLN A 87 5.49 -0.87 13.32
CA GLN A 87 6.83 -0.86 12.73
C GLN A 87 7.96 -0.92 13.77
N LYS A 88 7.72 -0.65 15.04
CA LYS A 88 8.74 -0.80 16.10
C LYS A 88 9.30 -2.21 16.19
N ASN A 89 8.47 -3.20 15.89
CA ASN A 89 8.80 -4.62 15.98
C ASN A 89 8.98 -5.26 14.58
N ASP A 90 9.08 -4.44 13.54
CA ASP A 90 9.30 -4.88 12.17
C ASP A 90 10.65 -4.36 11.65
N VAL A 91 11.14 -5.02 10.63
CA VAL A 91 12.44 -4.69 9.99
C VAL A 91 12.33 -3.60 8.92
N HIS A 92 11.12 -3.18 8.57
CA HIS A 92 10.89 -2.25 7.48
C HIS A 92 10.69 -0.81 7.98
N PRO A 93 11.20 0.20 7.24
CA PRO A 93 11.00 1.60 7.58
C PRO A 93 9.52 2.01 7.55
N PRO A 94 9.03 2.83 8.50
CA PRO A 94 7.61 3.15 8.63
C PRO A 94 7.05 4.03 7.49
N PHE A 95 7.90 4.72 6.75
CA PHE A 95 7.47 5.73 5.77
C PHE A 95 6.53 5.17 4.68
N TYR A 96 6.84 4.00 4.12
CA TYR A 96 5.99 3.36 3.12
C TYR A 96 4.60 3.03 3.67
N TYR A 97 4.53 2.51 4.89
CA TYR A 97 3.27 2.14 5.55
C TYR A 97 2.43 3.36 5.93
N LEU A 98 3.07 4.49 6.27
CA LEU A 98 2.36 5.76 6.48
C LEU A 98 1.70 6.25 5.19
N LEU A 99 2.41 6.15 4.05
CA LEU A 99 1.83 6.46 2.74
C LEU A 99 0.68 5.51 2.40
N LEU A 100 0.87 4.22 2.69
CA LEU A 100 -0.14 3.20 2.43
C LEU A 100 -1.41 3.46 3.25
N ARG A 101 -1.28 3.74 4.55
CA ARG A 101 -2.41 4.14 5.41
C ARG A 101 -3.10 5.40 4.89
N PHE A 102 -2.34 6.40 4.48
CA PHE A 102 -2.91 7.60 3.87
C PHE A 102 -3.75 7.26 2.63
N GLY A 103 -3.23 6.43 1.73
CA GLY A 103 -3.96 5.96 0.54
C GLY A 103 -5.20 5.15 0.88
N MET A 104 -5.11 4.24 1.87
CA MET A 104 -6.24 3.43 2.33
C MET A 104 -7.35 4.27 2.96
N GLY A 105 -7.03 5.42 3.55
CA GLY A 105 -8.01 6.36 4.08
C GLY A 105 -8.97 6.94 3.03
N PHE A 106 -8.75 6.74 1.73
CA PHE A 106 -9.69 7.09 0.67
C PHE A 106 -10.66 5.96 0.31
N THR A 107 -10.41 4.74 0.77
CA THR A 107 -11.25 3.55 0.52
C THR A 107 -11.86 3.00 1.80
N GLN A 108 -12.21 3.87 2.73
CA GLN A 108 -12.64 3.58 4.10
C GLN A 108 -13.64 2.44 4.20
N GLY A 109 -13.40 1.52 5.15
CA GLY A 109 -14.27 0.39 5.44
C GLY A 109 -14.33 -0.68 4.34
N HIS A 110 -13.57 -0.52 3.25
CA HIS A 110 -13.54 -1.49 2.16
C HIS A 110 -12.11 -1.79 1.73
N PHE A 111 -11.81 -3.06 1.61
CA PHE A 111 -10.56 -3.49 1.01
C PHE A 111 -10.45 -3.00 -0.44
N SER A 112 -9.30 -2.40 -0.75
CA SER A 112 -8.95 -2.04 -2.13
C SER A 112 -7.45 -2.27 -2.38
N LYS A 113 -7.14 -2.88 -3.51
CA LYS A 113 -5.76 -3.04 -4.00
C LYS A 113 -5.14 -1.74 -4.52
N TRP A 114 -5.98 -0.76 -4.87
CA TRP A 114 -5.55 0.45 -5.56
C TRP A 114 -4.65 1.40 -4.77
N PRO A 115 -4.82 1.61 -3.46
CA PRO A 115 -3.91 2.45 -2.68
C PRO A 115 -2.44 2.04 -2.85
N GLY A 116 -2.13 0.77 -2.70
CA GLY A 116 -0.76 0.27 -2.88
C GLY A 116 -0.24 0.44 -4.31
N ILE A 117 -1.07 0.15 -5.32
CA ILE A 117 -0.71 0.30 -6.73
C ILE A 117 -0.41 1.77 -7.06
N VAL A 118 -1.28 2.69 -6.67
CA VAL A 118 -1.13 4.13 -6.95
C VAL A 118 0.11 4.71 -6.25
N ILE A 119 0.35 4.34 -4.98
CA ILE A 119 1.54 4.76 -4.24
C ILE A 119 2.80 4.28 -4.94
N ASN A 120 2.86 3.01 -5.34
CA ASN A 120 4.03 2.46 -6.04
C ASN A 120 4.27 3.14 -7.40
N ILE A 121 3.22 3.45 -8.15
CA ILE A 121 3.32 4.24 -9.39
C ILE A 121 3.90 5.63 -9.08
N ALA A 122 3.35 6.33 -8.08
CA ALA A 122 3.80 7.67 -7.71
C ALA A 122 5.27 7.70 -7.25
N LEU A 123 5.69 6.74 -6.42
CA LEU A 123 7.07 6.62 -5.96
C LEU A 123 8.02 6.34 -7.12
N ASN A 124 7.64 5.44 -8.05
CA ASN A 124 8.44 5.11 -9.22
C ASN A 124 8.56 6.31 -10.17
N CYS A 125 7.47 7.03 -10.44
CA CYS A 125 7.51 8.25 -11.23
C CYS A 125 8.40 9.34 -10.58
N SER A 126 8.33 9.48 -9.26
CA SER A 126 9.15 10.45 -8.52
C SER A 126 10.63 10.09 -8.59
N TYR A 127 10.98 8.82 -8.44
CA TYR A 127 12.36 8.34 -8.57
C TYR A 127 12.94 8.64 -9.95
N LEU A 128 12.21 8.30 -11.01
CA LEU A 128 12.66 8.53 -12.39
C LEU A 128 12.74 10.01 -12.77
N ALA A 129 11.94 10.87 -12.12
CA ALA A 129 12.03 12.32 -12.33
C ALA A 129 13.24 12.97 -11.65
N MET A 130 13.88 12.28 -10.68
CA MET A 130 15.07 12.77 -9.98
C MET A 130 16.39 12.35 -10.65
N VAL A 131 16.35 11.37 -11.54
CA VAL A 131 17.51 10.87 -12.30
C VAL A 131 17.65 11.61 -13.62
#